data_7f57db5b053acb5bcc6d94c42c00c05c
#
_entry.id   7f57db5b053acb5bcc6d94c42c00c05c
#
_cell.length_a   1.000
_cell.length_b   1.000
_cell.length_c   1.000
_cell.angle_alpha   90.00
_cell.angle_beta   90.00
_cell.angle_gamma   90.00
#
_symmetry.space_group_name_H-M   'P 1'
#
loop_
_entity.id
_entity.type
_entity.pdbx_description
1 polymer ?
#
loop_
_entity_poly.entity_id
_entity_poly.type
_entity_poly.pdbx_seq_one_letter_code
_entity_poly.pdbx_strand_id
1 'polypeptide(L)'
;GSGCGNEGATERAMYRQYVIDSLKYWVNEYHVDGFRFDLMGLMDVETMNMAREALDQIDPRITMWGEGWAGGDSYHPTNTCSGTKFYPATQANASRLSDRIAIFNDGIRDGIKGSAMEISDVGFIQGSKSSAKGVSYGVRANSSGTYKWKAQAPSQCVTYDACHDNA
;
A
#
# COMPACT_ATOMS: atom_id res chain seq x y z
N GLY A 1 7.62 16.16 5.42
CA GLY A 1 6.62 15.85 4.41
C GLY A 1 7.07 14.75 3.46
N SER A 2 6.18 14.28 2.60
CA SER A 2 6.45 13.21 1.61
C SER A 2 7.46 13.61 0.53
N GLY A 3 7.78 14.88 0.40
CA GLY A 3 8.56 15.40 -0.73
C GLY A 3 7.75 15.71 -1.98
N CYS A 4 6.44 15.40 -1.97
CA CYS A 4 5.55 15.55 -3.13
C CYS A 4 4.70 16.85 -3.10
N GLY A 5 5.00 17.76 -2.21
CA GLY A 5 4.25 19.02 -2.01
C GLY A 5 3.24 18.94 -0.89
N ASN A 6 2.01 19.37 -1.15
CA ASN A 6 0.94 19.34 -0.15
C ASN A 6 0.28 17.97 -0.09
N GLU A 7 0.15 17.45 1.11
CA GLU A 7 -0.52 16.19 1.39
C GLU A 7 -1.98 16.45 1.79
N GLY A 8 -2.87 15.57 1.32
CA GLY A 8 -4.27 15.60 1.72
C GLY A 8 -4.46 15.00 3.11
N ALA A 9 -5.16 15.70 3.98
CA ALA A 9 -5.47 15.25 5.33
C ALA A 9 -6.66 14.29 5.32
N THR A 10 -6.45 13.04 4.99
CA THR A 10 -7.52 12.03 4.83
C THR A 10 -8.26 11.74 6.13
N GLU A 11 -7.64 11.99 7.27
CA GLU A 11 -8.26 11.89 8.59
C GLU A 11 -9.34 12.95 8.83
N ARG A 12 -9.44 13.97 7.96
CA ARG A 12 -10.49 15.01 8.05
C ARG A 12 -11.74 14.55 7.32
N ALA A 13 -12.89 14.67 8.00
CA ALA A 13 -14.15 14.14 7.51
C ALA A 13 -14.51 14.59 6.08
N MET A 14 -14.33 15.88 5.79
CA MET A 14 -14.66 16.43 4.46
C MET A 14 -13.72 15.91 3.37
N TYR A 15 -12.41 15.79 3.66
CA TYR A 15 -11.47 15.26 2.67
C TYR A 15 -11.66 13.75 2.48
N ARG A 16 -11.90 13.01 3.55
CA ARG A 16 -12.28 11.60 3.50
C ARG A 16 -13.51 11.38 2.62
N GLN A 17 -14.55 12.18 2.84
CA GLN A 17 -15.77 12.10 2.03
C GLN A 17 -15.49 12.38 0.55
N TYR A 18 -14.69 13.40 0.26
CA TYR A 18 -14.26 13.71 -1.10
C TYR A 18 -13.55 12.53 -1.78
N VAL A 19 -12.65 11.84 -1.08
CA VAL A 19 -11.97 10.64 -1.60
C VAL A 19 -12.99 9.55 -1.91
N ILE A 20 -13.86 9.23 -0.97
CA ILE A 20 -14.87 8.16 -1.13
C ILE A 20 -15.84 8.49 -2.29
N ASP A 21 -16.32 9.71 -2.36
CA ASP A 21 -17.25 10.12 -3.43
C ASP A 21 -16.57 10.11 -4.81
N SER A 22 -15.28 10.48 -4.87
CA SER A 22 -14.48 10.38 -6.09
C SER A 22 -14.39 8.93 -6.57
N LEU A 23 -14.07 7.98 -5.69
CA LEU A 23 -14.00 6.56 -6.05
C LEU A 23 -15.34 6.04 -6.55
N LYS A 24 -16.43 6.34 -5.85
CA LYS A 24 -17.80 5.97 -6.27
C LYS A 24 -18.16 6.57 -7.63
N TYR A 25 -17.78 7.82 -7.88
CA TYR A 25 -18.00 8.48 -9.16
C TYR A 25 -17.33 7.72 -10.31
N TRP A 26 -16.06 7.38 -10.18
CA TRP A 26 -15.34 6.64 -11.22
C TRP A 26 -15.92 5.26 -11.47
N VAL A 27 -16.40 4.56 -10.47
CA VAL A 27 -17.07 3.27 -10.64
C VAL A 27 -18.41 3.44 -11.35
N ASN A 28 -19.25 4.37 -10.90
CA ASN A 28 -20.60 4.50 -11.41
C ASN A 28 -20.66 5.08 -12.83
N GLU A 29 -19.81 6.08 -13.12
CA GLU A 29 -19.83 6.81 -14.40
C GLU A 29 -18.91 6.18 -15.45
N TYR A 30 -17.78 5.63 -15.03
CA TYR A 30 -16.76 5.11 -15.96
C TYR A 30 -16.55 3.59 -15.85
N HIS A 31 -17.24 2.94 -14.94
CA HIS A 31 -17.21 1.48 -14.77
C HIS A 31 -15.80 0.90 -14.58
N VAL A 32 -14.97 1.60 -13.81
CA VAL A 32 -13.63 1.10 -13.48
C VAL A 32 -13.73 -0.08 -12.50
N ASP A 33 -12.86 -1.08 -12.67
CA ASP A 33 -12.88 -2.33 -11.89
C ASP A 33 -11.90 -2.32 -10.71
N GLY A 34 -11.15 -1.24 -10.53
CA GLY A 34 -10.21 -1.15 -9.41
C GLY A 34 -9.45 0.16 -9.33
N PHE A 35 -8.75 0.33 -8.21
CA PHE A 35 -7.98 1.53 -7.90
C PHE A 35 -6.60 1.19 -7.37
N ARG A 36 -5.60 1.83 -7.94
CA ARG A 36 -4.24 1.87 -7.41
C ARG A 36 -4.02 3.22 -6.73
N PHE A 37 -3.55 3.18 -5.49
CA PHE A 37 -3.25 4.37 -4.69
C PHE A 37 -1.75 4.63 -4.68
N ASP A 38 -1.38 5.74 -5.28
CA ASP A 38 -0.03 6.27 -5.19
C ASP A 38 0.25 6.71 -3.76
N LEU A 39 1.44 6.40 -3.23
CA LEU A 39 1.80 6.73 -1.85
C LEU A 39 0.65 6.51 -0.85
N MET A 40 0.00 5.35 -0.91
CA MET A 40 -1.13 4.99 -0.04
C MET A 40 -0.77 5.17 1.45
N GLY A 41 0.51 5.03 1.80
CA GLY A 41 1.00 5.27 3.16
C GLY A 41 0.85 6.70 3.66
N LEU A 42 0.50 7.67 2.80
CA LEU A 42 0.13 9.03 3.21
C LEU A 42 -1.34 9.13 3.64
N MET A 43 -2.15 8.15 3.31
CA MET A 43 -3.55 8.06 3.72
C MET A 43 -3.68 7.32 5.05
N ASP A 44 -4.75 7.59 5.78
CA ASP A 44 -5.02 6.86 7.02
C ASP A 44 -5.80 5.56 6.78
N VAL A 45 -5.57 4.58 7.65
CA VAL A 45 -6.20 3.26 7.58
C VAL A 45 -7.73 3.33 7.60
N GLU A 46 -8.29 4.23 8.41
CA GLU A 46 -9.74 4.36 8.54
C GLU A 46 -10.38 4.81 7.22
N THR A 47 -9.78 5.81 6.57
CA THR A 47 -10.23 6.28 5.24
C THR A 47 -10.16 5.15 4.21
N MET A 48 -9.08 4.39 4.19
CA MET A 48 -8.93 3.27 3.26
C MET A 48 -9.98 2.18 3.51
N ASN A 49 -10.25 1.85 4.76
CA ASN A 49 -11.27 0.86 5.11
C ASN A 49 -12.69 1.35 4.76
N MET A 50 -13.02 2.59 5.06
CA MET A 50 -14.31 3.19 4.67
C MET A 50 -14.49 3.26 3.15
N ALA A 51 -13.42 3.57 2.42
CA ALA A 51 -13.43 3.53 0.96
C ALA A 51 -13.70 2.11 0.44
N ARG A 52 -13.07 1.09 1.05
CA ARG A 52 -13.33 -0.32 0.72
C ARG A 52 -14.78 -0.71 0.97
N GLU A 53 -15.32 -0.36 2.13
CA GLU A 53 -16.71 -0.62 2.47
C GLU A 53 -17.68 0.05 1.48
N ALA A 54 -17.42 1.31 1.11
CA ALA A 54 -18.23 2.06 0.16
C ALA A 54 -18.22 1.43 -1.24
N LEU A 55 -17.08 0.92 -1.69
CA LEU A 55 -16.97 0.22 -2.98
C LEU A 55 -17.63 -1.16 -2.92
N ASP A 56 -17.57 -1.87 -1.80
CA ASP A 56 -18.25 -3.16 -1.61
C ASP A 56 -19.77 -3.06 -1.70
N GLN A 57 -20.33 -1.90 -1.34
CA GLN A 57 -21.76 -1.65 -1.51
C GLN A 57 -22.16 -1.52 -2.98
N ILE A 58 -21.23 -1.18 -3.87
CA ILE A 58 -21.49 -1.09 -5.31
C ILE A 58 -21.21 -2.44 -5.96
N ASP A 59 -19.96 -2.92 -5.84
CA ASP A 59 -19.56 -4.22 -6.36
C ASP A 59 -18.35 -4.75 -5.57
N PRO A 60 -18.49 -5.87 -4.85
CA PRO A 60 -17.40 -6.45 -4.09
C PRO A 60 -16.23 -6.96 -4.95
N ARG A 61 -16.35 -7.01 -6.26
CA ARG A 61 -15.26 -7.41 -7.17
C ARG A 61 -14.30 -6.28 -7.48
N ILE A 62 -14.63 -5.03 -7.15
CA ILE A 62 -13.74 -3.88 -7.33
C ILE A 62 -12.48 -4.10 -6.50
N THR A 63 -11.33 -3.99 -7.13
CA THR A 63 -10.04 -4.20 -6.47
C THR A 63 -9.49 -2.90 -5.89
N MET A 64 -8.75 -3.00 -4.77
CA MET A 64 -8.02 -1.90 -4.18
C MET A 64 -6.61 -2.33 -3.81
N TRP A 65 -5.62 -1.58 -4.25
CA TRP A 65 -4.23 -1.78 -3.84
C TRP A 65 -3.45 -0.47 -3.88
N GLY A 66 -2.28 -0.44 -3.26
CA GLY A 66 -1.46 0.76 -3.28
C GLY A 66 -0.07 0.58 -2.72
N GLU A 67 0.66 1.68 -2.71
CA GLU A 67 2.00 1.76 -2.18
C GLU A 67 1.96 1.96 -0.67
N GLY A 68 2.39 0.94 0.08
CA GLY A 68 2.39 0.94 1.54
C GLY A 68 3.58 1.69 2.16
N TRP A 69 4.05 2.72 1.50
CA TRP A 69 5.09 3.64 1.97
C TRP A 69 4.65 5.09 1.78
N ALA A 70 5.36 6.02 2.40
CA ALA A 70 4.95 7.42 2.50
C ALA A 70 5.96 8.41 1.86
N GLY A 71 6.97 7.91 1.14
CA GLY A 71 7.93 8.75 0.41
C GLY A 71 8.90 9.56 1.27
N GLY A 72 8.92 9.39 2.58
CA GLY A 72 9.77 10.12 3.50
C GLY A 72 9.13 10.24 4.89
N ASP A 73 9.52 11.25 5.66
CA ASP A 73 8.89 11.53 6.95
C ASP A 73 7.45 11.99 6.74
N SER A 74 6.56 11.01 6.61
CA SER A 74 5.14 11.32 6.54
C SER A 74 4.71 11.98 7.83
N TYR A 75 4.07 13.10 7.68
CA TYR A 75 3.44 13.82 8.76
C TYR A 75 2.09 13.19 9.13
N HIS A 76 2.06 11.84 9.21
CA HIS A 76 1.06 11.21 10.03
C HIS A 76 1.66 11.13 11.41
N PRO A 77 1.43 12.16 12.20
CA PRO A 77 1.80 12.06 13.55
C PRO A 77 0.99 10.91 14.13
N THR A 78 1.49 10.32 15.10
CA THR A 78 0.77 9.80 16.25
C THR A 78 -0.33 10.80 16.67
N ASN A 79 -0.85 11.63 15.76
CA ASN A 79 -1.70 12.77 15.96
C ASN A 79 -3.12 12.33 16.07
N THR A 80 -3.59 12.70 17.18
CA THR A 80 -4.97 12.73 17.54
C THR A 80 -5.65 13.93 16.86
N CYS A 81 -6.49 13.70 15.88
CA CYS A 81 -7.58 14.62 15.60
C CYS A 81 -8.68 14.29 16.62
N SER A 82 -8.97 15.21 17.50
CA SER A 82 -10.01 15.01 18.53
C SER A 82 -9.81 13.77 19.44
N GLY A 83 -8.57 13.45 19.80
CA GLY A 83 -8.28 12.31 20.69
C GLY A 83 -8.18 10.93 20.02
N THR A 84 -8.45 10.82 18.72
CA THR A 84 -8.36 9.53 17.99
C THR A 84 -6.97 9.38 17.38
N LYS A 85 -6.35 8.23 17.61
CA LYS A 85 -5.06 7.89 17.01
C LYS A 85 -5.24 7.42 15.58
N PHE A 86 -4.60 8.07 14.63
CA PHE A 86 -4.58 7.65 13.24
C PHE A 86 -3.36 6.79 12.93
N TYR A 87 -3.53 5.84 12.02
CA TYR A 87 -2.49 4.95 11.55
C TYR A 87 -2.35 5.14 10.04
N PRO A 88 -1.13 5.40 9.52
CA PRO A 88 -0.90 5.45 8.08
C PRO A 88 -1.12 4.09 7.44
N ALA A 89 -1.64 4.06 6.22
CA ALA A 89 -1.92 2.83 5.47
C ALA A 89 -0.64 2.24 4.87
N THR A 90 0.32 1.93 5.72
CA THR A 90 1.62 1.36 5.37
C THR A 90 1.67 -0.15 5.58
N GLN A 91 2.71 -0.80 5.03
CA GLN A 91 3.00 -2.21 5.27
C GLN A 91 3.02 -2.55 6.77
N ALA A 92 3.58 -1.67 7.61
CA ALA A 92 3.64 -1.88 9.06
C ALA A 92 2.26 -1.95 9.72
N ASN A 93 1.25 -1.36 9.10
CA ASN A 93 -0.13 -1.33 9.56
C ASN A 93 -1.08 -2.20 8.72
N ALA A 94 -0.55 -3.09 7.88
CA ALA A 94 -1.36 -3.95 7.02
C ALA A 94 -2.43 -4.76 7.79
N SER A 95 -2.12 -5.17 9.02
CA SER A 95 -3.09 -5.88 9.88
C SER A 95 -4.29 -5.03 10.35
N ARG A 96 -4.28 -3.73 10.07
CA ARG A 96 -5.38 -2.81 10.38
C ARG A 96 -6.24 -2.47 9.17
N LEU A 97 -5.70 -2.70 7.97
CA LEU A 97 -6.44 -2.58 6.73
C LEU A 97 -7.35 -3.79 6.53
N SER A 98 -8.44 -3.62 5.82
CA SER A 98 -9.22 -4.75 5.32
C SER A 98 -8.30 -5.73 4.56
N ASP A 99 -8.51 -7.02 4.69
CA ASP A 99 -7.77 -8.07 3.97
C ASP A 99 -7.99 -8.01 2.44
N ARG A 100 -8.89 -7.13 2.00
CA ARG A 100 -9.21 -6.83 0.60
C ARG A 100 -8.56 -5.55 0.08
N ILE A 101 -7.66 -4.94 0.85
CA ILE A 101 -6.80 -3.84 0.41
C ILE A 101 -5.38 -4.36 0.33
N ALA A 102 -4.85 -4.47 -0.88
CA ALA A 102 -3.54 -5.02 -1.12
C ALA A 102 -2.45 -3.93 -1.13
N ILE A 103 -1.22 -4.36 -0.86
CA ILE A 103 -0.05 -3.49 -0.77
C ILE A 103 1.06 -4.09 -1.63
N PHE A 104 1.76 -3.26 -2.37
CA PHE A 104 2.94 -3.67 -3.14
C PHE A 104 4.01 -4.27 -2.24
N ASN A 105 4.55 -5.40 -2.66
CA ASN A 105 5.62 -6.10 -1.97
C ASN A 105 6.98 -5.76 -2.59
N ASP A 106 7.57 -4.66 -2.12
CA ASP A 106 8.91 -4.24 -2.52
C ASP A 106 10.00 -5.25 -2.13
N GLY A 107 9.79 -5.99 -1.06
CA GLY A 107 10.76 -6.99 -0.61
C GLY A 107 10.98 -8.14 -1.59
N ILE A 108 9.95 -8.58 -2.35
CA ILE A 108 10.14 -9.58 -3.39
C ILE A 108 10.77 -8.94 -4.64
N ARG A 109 10.35 -7.76 -5.02
CA ARG A 109 10.95 -7.01 -6.13
C ARG A 109 12.46 -6.86 -5.93
N ASP A 110 12.87 -6.33 -4.79
CA ASP A 110 14.29 -6.12 -4.46
C ASP A 110 15.04 -7.45 -4.28
N GLY A 111 14.37 -8.46 -3.77
CA GLY A 111 14.93 -9.81 -3.71
C GLY A 111 15.21 -10.41 -5.09
N ILE A 112 14.38 -10.16 -6.08
CA ILE A 112 14.55 -10.67 -7.45
C ILE A 112 15.66 -9.91 -8.18
N LYS A 113 15.56 -8.58 -8.26
CA LYS A 113 16.37 -7.75 -9.16
C LYS A 113 17.41 -6.85 -8.47
N GLY A 114 17.40 -6.74 -7.16
CA GLY A 114 18.13 -5.73 -6.40
C GLY A 114 17.28 -4.51 -6.10
N SER A 115 17.81 -3.58 -5.32
CA SER A 115 17.10 -2.35 -4.94
C SER A 115 16.68 -1.53 -6.16
N ALA A 116 15.46 -1.06 -6.15
CA ALA A 116 14.96 -0.14 -7.18
C ALA A 116 15.60 1.25 -7.10
N MET A 117 16.23 1.59 -5.98
CA MET A 117 16.84 2.90 -5.72
C MET A 117 18.36 2.88 -5.90
N GLU A 118 18.97 1.72 -6.15
CA GLU A 118 20.42 1.56 -6.24
C GLU A 118 20.79 0.69 -7.44
N ILE A 119 21.21 1.32 -8.54
CA ILE A 119 21.52 0.65 -9.83
C ILE A 119 22.61 -0.42 -9.70
N SER A 120 23.51 -0.26 -8.74
CA SER A 120 24.61 -1.21 -8.50
C SER A 120 24.22 -2.42 -7.67
N ASP A 121 23.03 -2.41 -7.06
CA ASP A 121 22.56 -3.53 -6.26
C ASP A 121 22.11 -4.70 -7.13
N VAL A 122 22.42 -5.92 -6.69
CA VAL A 122 22.16 -7.15 -7.46
C VAL A 122 21.21 -8.06 -6.69
N GLY A 123 20.17 -8.51 -7.38
CA GLY A 123 19.20 -9.45 -6.83
C GLY A 123 19.54 -10.91 -7.13
N PHE A 124 18.61 -11.78 -6.82
CA PHE A 124 18.76 -13.23 -6.97
C PHE A 124 19.05 -13.65 -8.43
N ILE A 125 18.39 -13.00 -9.40
CA ILE A 125 18.56 -13.35 -10.82
C ILE A 125 19.95 -12.97 -11.37
N GLN A 126 20.61 -11.99 -10.75
CA GLN A 126 22.00 -11.63 -11.08
C GLN A 126 23.05 -12.42 -10.26
N GLY A 127 22.62 -13.40 -9.48
CA GLY A 127 23.50 -14.30 -8.75
C GLY A 127 23.69 -14.00 -7.26
N SER A 128 22.97 -13.03 -6.70
CA SER A 128 22.99 -12.74 -5.26
C SER A 128 22.31 -13.85 -4.47
N LYS A 129 23.09 -14.78 -3.89
CA LYS A 129 22.55 -15.87 -3.06
C LYS A 129 21.89 -15.37 -1.78
N SER A 130 22.33 -14.24 -1.23
CA SER A 130 21.73 -13.62 -0.05
C SER A 130 20.28 -13.16 -0.30
N SER A 131 19.97 -12.76 -1.53
CA SER A 131 18.65 -12.28 -1.93
C SER A 131 17.60 -13.39 -2.06
N ALA A 132 18.03 -14.67 -2.17
CA ALA A 132 17.12 -15.82 -2.23
C ALA A 132 16.12 -15.86 -1.07
N LYS A 133 16.52 -15.37 0.09
CA LYS A 133 15.68 -15.31 1.28
C LYS A 133 14.52 -14.31 1.10
N GLY A 134 14.79 -13.13 0.54
CA GLY A 134 13.77 -12.13 0.21
C GLY A 134 12.75 -12.68 -0.78
N VAL A 135 13.21 -13.33 -1.85
CA VAL A 135 12.34 -14.02 -2.82
C VAL A 135 11.48 -15.07 -2.16
N SER A 136 12.05 -15.93 -1.32
CA SER A 136 11.32 -16.98 -0.60
C SER A 136 10.23 -16.42 0.33
N TYR A 137 10.48 -15.31 0.99
CA TYR A 137 9.45 -14.65 1.81
C TYR A 137 8.38 -13.99 0.96
N GLY A 138 8.76 -13.33 -0.12
CA GLY A 138 7.84 -12.68 -1.03
C GLY A 138 6.86 -13.63 -1.69
N VAL A 139 7.33 -14.80 -2.15
CA VAL A 139 6.47 -15.86 -2.69
C VAL A 139 5.41 -16.32 -1.68
N ARG A 140 5.70 -16.25 -0.40
CA ARG A 140 4.76 -16.55 0.69
C ARG A 140 3.99 -15.32 1.17
N ALA A 141 3.92 -14.28 0.35
CA ALA A 141 3.25 -13.02 0.66
C ALA A 141 3.72 -12.39 1.99
N ASN A 142 4.98 -12.54 2.34
CA ASN A 142 5.57 -12.06 3.59
C ASN A 142 4.76 -12.42 4.85
N SER A 143 3.99 -13.51 4.78
CA SER A 143 3.11 -13.96 5.87
C SER A 143 3.86 -14.53 7.07
N SER A 144 5.14 -14.85 6.90
CA SER A 144 5.99 -15.46 7.94
C SER A 144 7.44 -15.00 7.85
N GLY A 145 8.19 -15.15 8.95
CA GLY A 145 9.60 -14.85 9.01
C GLY A 145 9.94 -13.40 9.35
N THR A 146 11.21 -13.03 9.15
CA THR A 146 11.78 -11.73 9.56
C THR A 146 11.21 -10.55 8.76
N TYR A 147 10.79 -10.79 7.53
CA TYR A 147 10.23 -9.78 6.60
C TYR A 147 8.71 -9.72 6.64
N LYS A 148 8.14 -10.16 7.74
CA LYS A 148 6.71 -10.09 7.95
C LYS A 148 6.26 -8.65 8.14
N TRP A 149 5.37 -8.17 7.28
CA TRP A 149 4.74 -6.85 7.42
C TRP A 149 3.31 -6.91 7.96
N LYS A 150 3.06 -7.93 8.77
CA LYS A 150 1.79 -8.09 9.51
C LYS A 150 0.54 -8.14 8.63
N ALA A 151 0.67 -8.58 7.39
CA ALA A 151 -0.50 -8.86 6.57
C ALA A 151 -1.43 -9.87 7.26
N GLN A 152 -2.72 -9.68 7.13
CA GLN A 152 -3.73 -10.61 7.66
C GLN A 152 -3.91 -11.82 6.74
N ALA A 153 -3.78 -11.59 5.43
CA ALA A 153 -3.98 -12.61 4.41
C ALA A 153 -3.01 -12.41 3.24
N PRO A 154 -2.71 -13.46 2.47
CA PRO A 154 -1.89 -13.35 1.25
C PRO A 154 -2.49 -12.41 0.20
N SER A 155 -3.82 -12.25 0.19
CA SER A 155 -4.54 -11.30 -0.67
C SER A 155 -4.13 -9.83 -0.47
N GLN A 156 -3.56 -9.48 0.66
CA GLN A 156 -3.01 -8.15 0.91
C GLN A 156 -1.64 -7.91 0.27
N CYS A 157 -1.09 -8.85 -0.48
CA CYS A 157 0.26 -8.78 -1.00
C CYS A 157 0.25 -8.79 -2.53
N VAL A 158 0.63 -7.68 -3.15
CA VAL A 158 0.86 -7.60 -4.60
C VAL A 158 2.29 -8.02 -4.87
N THR A 159 2.47 -9.21 -5.40
CA THR A 159 3.78 -9.73 -5.82
C THR A 159 4.12 -9.23 -7.22
N TYR A 160 5.28 -8.62 -7.38
CA TYR A 160 5.75 -8.05 -8.64
C TYR A 160 7.29 -8.03 -8.69
N ASP A 161 7.85 -7.87 -9.87
CA ASP A 161 9.30 -7.78 -10.12
C ASP A 161 9.73 -6.40 -10.61
N ALA A 162 8.86 -5.71 -11.34
CA ALA A 162 9.12 -4.36 -11.84
C ALA A 162 7.81 -3.56 -12.01
N CYS A 163 7.94 -2.25 -12.01
CA CYS A 163 6.88 -1.32 -12.38
C CYS A 163 7.50 -0.05 -13.01
N HIS A 164 6.67 0.93 -13.36
CA HIS A 164 7.09 2.17 -14.03
C HIS A 164 8.07 3.02 -13.22
N ASP A 165 8.11 2.82 -11.92
CA ASP A 165 8.85 3.64 -10.95
C ASP A 165 10.20 3.02 -10.55
N ASN A 166 10.68 2.07 -11.32
CA ASN A 166 11.96 1.40 -11.07
C ASN A 166 13.01 1.85 -12.09
N ALA A 167 14.21 2.12 -11.61
CA ALA A 167 15.38 2.36 -12.44
C ALA A 167 15.80 1.09 -13.18
#